data_92cd182d616bd8c2f7b07804d1bbd143
#
_entry.id   92cd182d616bd8c2f7b07804d1bbd143
#
_cell.length_a   1.000
_cell.length_b   1.000
_cell.length_c   1.000
_cell.angle_alpha   90.00
_cell.angle_beta   90.00
_cell.angle_gamma   90.00
#
_symmetry.space_group_name_H-M   'P 1'
#
loop_
_entity.id
_entity.type
_entity.pdbx_description
1 polymer ?
#
loop_
_entity_poly.entity_id
_entity_poly.type
_entity_poly.pdbx_seq_one_letter_code
_entity_poly.pdbx_strand_id
1 'polypeptide(L)'
;SRMVPVTLDRPKPMVAVNGVRIIDTLLDALVSVGIKDITLVRGYKKEKFDEILDKYPFINLIDNDIYDKTNNISSAMAALEHIDQCYLCEADLYISNPAIITKYQYCSNILGSYSLETDDWSFKLDNGHITDYQKGNTYCFNYYGISYWTKEDSARLREDFAQVYNEEPEGNDYFWEFIPLVLRKERYAVEVRPCEKSDIMEIDNFYELVQLDSSYKDYPGQEQ
;
A
#
# COMPACT_ATOMS: atom_id res chain seq x y z
N SER A 1 10.04 11.36 -6.64
CA SER A 1 10.41 9.98 -6.29
C SER A 1 11.93 9.85 -6.19
N ARG A 2 12.43 9.13 -5.19
CA ARG A 2 13.87 8.82 -5.00
C ARG A 2 14.41 7.79 -6.02
N MET A 3 13.55 7.27 -6.89
CA MET A 3 13.90 6.33 -7.97
C MET A 3 14.17 7.03 -9.33
N VAL A 4 14.44 8.34 -9.32
CA VAL A 4 14.94 9.03 -10.53
C VAL A 4 16.28 8.39 -10.94
N PRO A 5 16.52 8.16 -12.26
CA PRO A 5 15.78 8.67 -13.41
C PRO A 5 14.59 7.79 -13.89
N VAL A 6 14.47 6.55 -13.44
CA VAL A 6 13.46 5.59 -13.94
C VAL A 6 12.03 6.11 -13.80
N THR A 7 11.75 6.77 -12.67
CA THR A 7 10.41 7.33 -12.39
C THR A 7 10.10 8.63 -13.14
N LEU A 8 11.03 9.16 -13.93
CA LEU A 8 10.72 10.22 -14.89
C LEU A 8 9.86 9.70 -16.06
N ASP A 9 9.93 8.41 -16.33
CA ASP A 9 9.25 7.77 -17.47
C ASP A 9 7.99 7.03 -17.08
N ARG A 10 7.95 6.44 -15.86
CA ARG A 10 6.84 5.63 -15.38
C ARG A 10 6.67 5.75 -13.87
N PRO A 11 5.47 5.54 -13.32
CA PRO A 11 5.27 5.54 -11.87
C PRO A 11 5.97 4.34 -11.21
N LYS A 12 6.37 4.48 -9.94
CA LYS A 12 7.10 3.46 -9.18
C LYS A 12 6.48 2.05 -9.29
N PRO A 13 5.15 1.87 -9.15
CA PRO A 13 4.53 0.56 -9.29
C PRO A 13 4.75 -0.12 -10.65
N MET A 14 4.96 0.67 -11.71
CA MET A 14 5.16 0.20 -13.08
C MET A 14 6.63 -0.06 -13.44
N VAL A 15 7.56 0.18 -12.50
CA VAL A 15 8.97 -0.17 -12.68
C VAL A 15 9.11 -1.70 -12.65
N ALA A 16 9.86 -2.25 -13.60
CA ALA A 16 10.13 -3.68 -13.64
C ALA A 16 11.40 -4.01 -12.82
N VAL A 17 11.36 -5.12 -12.12
CA VAL A 17 12.52 -5.71 -11.41
C VAL A 17 12.69 -7.11 -11.97
N ASN A 18 13.84 -7.39 -12.60
CA ASN A 18 14.09 -8.66 -13.30
C ASN A 18 12.95 -9.04 -14.28
N GLY A 19 12.41 -8.03 -14.98
CA GLY A 19 11.37 -8.21 -15.99
C GLY A 19 9.93 -8.28 -15.46
N VAL A 20 9.71 -8.18 -14.14
CA VAL A 20 8.37 -8.18 -13.52
C VAL A 20 8.11 -6.82 -12.90
N ARG A 21 6.99 -6.18 -13.26
CA ARG A 21 6.60 -4.89 -12.65
C ARG A 21 6.36 -5.06 -11.16
N ILE A 22 6.74 -4.07 -10.35
CA ILE A 22 6.54 -4.10 -8.89
C ILE A 22 5.08 -4.46 -8.58
N ILE A 23 4.12 -3.75 -9.16
CA ILE A 23 2.70 -3.97 -8.92
C ILE A 23 2.22 -5.37 -9.34
N ASP A 24 2.82 -5.98 -10.38
CA ASP A 24 2.42 -7.32 -10.85
C ASP A 24 2.65 -8.38 -9.78
N THR A 25 3.64 -8.21 -8.91
CA THR A 25 3.90 -9.15 -7.82
C THR A 25 2.75 -9.21 -6.82
N LEU A 26 2.17 -8.06 -6.49
CA LEU A 26 0.98 -7.95 -5.63
C LEU A 26 -0.27 -8.46 -6.34
N LEU A 27 -0.49 -8.05 -7.61
CA LEU A 27 -1.64 -8.49 -8.39
C LEU A 27 -1.64 -10.00 -8.60
N ASP A 28 -0.49 -10.59 -8.92
CA ASP A 28 -0.34 -12.04 -9.05
C ASP A 28 -0.64 -12.76 -7.73
N ALA A 29 -0.20 -12.22 -6.58
CA ALA A 29 -0.50 -12.77 -5.27
C ALA A 29 -2.01 -12.76 -4.98
N LEU A 30 -2.70 -11.64 -5.24
CA LEU A 30 -4.16 -11.52 -5.07
C LEU A 30 -4.91 -12.48 -6.00
N VAL A 31 -4.54 -12.52 -7.28
CA VAL A 31 -5.19 -13.40 -8.28
C VAL A 31 -4.96 -14.86 -7.98
N SER A 32 -3.78 -15.25 -7.47
CA SER A 32 -3.44 -16.64 -7.13
C SER A 32 -4.39 -17.26 -6.10
N VAL A 33 -4.93 -16.44 -5.20
CA VAL A 33 -5.92 -16.86 -4.18
C VAL A 33 -7.36 -16.61 -4.62
N GLY A 34 -7.58 -16.22 -5.90
CA GLY A 34 -8.90 -16.04 -6.50
C GLY A 34 -9.57 -14.69 -6.17
N ILE A 35 -8.80 -13.66 -5.79
CA ILE A 35 -9.28 -12.28 -5.67
C ILE A 35 -9.14 -11.62 -7.05
N LYS A 36 -10.27 -11.29 -7.68
CA LYS A 36 -10.34 -10.69 -9.02
C LYS A 36 -11.15 -9.40 -9.07
N ASP A 37 -11.92 -9.11 -8.04
CA ASP A 37 -12.56 -7.81 -7.88
C ASP A 37 -11.51 -6.85 -7.32
N ILE A 38 -10.82 -6.16 -8.22
CA ILE A 38 -9.68 -5.31 -7.91
C ILE A 38 -9.93 -3.94 -8.51
N THR A 39 -9.88 -2.92 -7.65
CA THR A 39 -9.90 -1.51 -8.06
C THR A 39 -8.52 -0.92 -7.82
N LEU A 40 -7.93 -0.31 -8.83
CA LEU A 40 -6.66 0.38 -8.78
C LEU A 40 -6.89 1.88 -8.97
N VAL A 41 -6.52 2.66 -7.96
CA VAL A 41 -6.51 4.12 -8.04
C VAL A 41 -5.17 4.58 -8.57
N ARG A 42 -5.21 5.44 -9.59
CA ARG A 42 -4.02 5.93 -10.29
C ARG A 42 -4.00 7.46 -10.38
N GLY A 43 -2.82 8.05 -10.28
CA GLY A 43 -2.61 9.49 -10.34
C GLY A 43 -1.44 9.85 -11.25
N TYR A 44 -0.24 9.94 -10.72
CA TYR A 44 0.96 10.27 -11.48
C TYR A 44 1.17 9.35 -12.68
N LYS A 45 1.27 9.94 -13.89
CA LYS A 45 1.40 9.19 -15.15
C LYS A 45 0.37 8.07 -15.31
N LYS A 46 -0.89 8.40 -15.01
CA LYS A 46 -2.01 7.45 -14.97
C LYS A 46 -2.17 6.63 -16.25
N GLU A 47 -1.82 7.19 -17.41
CA GLU A 47 -1.86 6.51 -18.72
C GLU A 47 -0.95 5.27 -18.79
N LYS A 48 0.11 5.21 -17.98
CA LYS A 48 1.01 4.04 -17.93
C LYS A 48 0.37 2.83 -17.29
N PHE A 49 -0.64 3.03 -16.48
CA PHE A 49 -1.37 1.93 -15.84
C PHE A 49 -2.33 1.22 -16.81
N ASP A 50 -2.64 1.77 -17.98
CA ASP A 50 -3.44 1.08 -18.99
C ASP A 50 -2.78 -0.23 -19.43
N GLU A 51 -1.44 -0.31 -19.42
CA GLU A 51 -0.67 -1.53 -19.72
C GLU A 51 -0.98 -2.71 -18.75
N ILE A 52 -1.57 -2.44 -17.58
CA ILE A 52 -1.96 -3.48 -16.63
C ILE A 52 -3.11 -4.33 -17.18
N LEU A 53 -4.02 -3.71 -17.95
CA LEU A 53 -5.19 -4.37 -18.50
C LEU A 53 -4.85 -5.46 -19.53
N ASP A 54 -3.66 -5.41 -20.14
CA ASP A 54 -3.19 -6.46 -21.04
C ASP A 54 -3.06 -7.81 -20.32
N LYS A 55 -2.62 -7.78 -19.06
CA LYS A 55 -2.47 -8.98 -18.21
C LYS A 55 -3.69 -9.22 -17.30
N TYR A 56 -4.32 -8.16 -16.83
CA TYR A 56 -5.44 -8.22 -15.86
C TYR A 56 -6.64 -7.41 -16.38
N PRO A 57 -7.35 -7.88 -17.42
CA PRO A 57 -8.44 -7.13 -18.06
C PRO A 57 -9.67 -6.91 -17.19
N PHE A 58 -9.71 -7.52 -16.00
CA PHE A 58 -10.80 -7.40 -15.04
C PHE A 58 -10.57 -6.30 -13.99
N ILE A 59 -9.41 -5.63 -13.98
CA ILE A 59 -9.12 -4.56 -13.03
C ILE A 59 -9.92 -3.31 -13.40
N ASN A 60 -10.57 -2.73 -12.40
CA ASN A 60 -11.21 -1.43 -12.50
C ASN A 60 -10.18 -0.32 -12.21
N LEU A 61 -10.00 0.60 -13.16
CA LEU A 61 -9.10 1.74 -13.00
C LEU A 61 -9.88 2.99 -12.63
N ILE A 62 -9.47 3.66 -11.54
CA ILE A 62 -10.06 4.93 -11.08
C ILE A 62 -8.98 6.00 -11.08
N ASP A 63 -9.28 7.16 -11.65
CA ASP A 63 -8.37 8.29 -11.68
C ASP A 63 -8.52 9.14 -10.40
N ASN A 64 -7.38 9.46 -9.75
CA ASN A 64 -7.30 10.48 -8.73
C ASN A 64 -6.62 11.72 -9.32
N ASP A 65 -7.40 12.71 -9.73
CA ASP A 65 -6.88 13.92 -10.39
C ASP A 65 -6.33 14.97 -9.41
N ILE A 66 -6.41 14.69 -8.11
CA ILE A 66 -5.90 15.57 -7.04
C ILE A 66 -4.76 14.94 -6.22
N TYR A 67 -4.17 13.85 -6.72
CA TYR A 67 -3.11 13.09 -6.04
C TYR A 67 -1.89 13.94 -5.62
N ASP A 68 -1.64 15.05 -6.30
CA ASP A 68 -0.53 15.97 -6.07
C ASP A 68 -0.87 17.14 -5.12
N LYS A 69 -2.14 17.24 -4.70
CA LYS A 69 -2.66 18.32 -3.84
C LYS A 69 -3.07 17.84 -2.46
N THR A 70 -3.10 16.55 -2.25
CA THR A 70 -3.59 15.90 -1.03
C THR A 70 -2.70 14.72 -0.71
N ASN A 71 -2.89 14.12 0.48
CA ASN A 71 -2.23 12.86 0.79
C ASN A 71 -3.03 11.65 0.27
N ASN A 72 -2.60 10.42 0.58
CA ASN A 72 -3.16 9.18 0.06
C ASN A 72 -4.64 8.95 0.43
N ILE A 73 -5.18 9.68 1.41
CA ILE A 73 -6.63 9.68 1.72
C ILE A 73 -7.49 10.01 0.49
N SER A 74 -7.02 10.89 -0.40
CA SER A 74 -7.77 11.20 -1.62
C SER A 74 -7.91 9.99 -2.55
N SER A 75 -6.94 9.08 -2.55
CA SER A 75 -7.03 7.82 -3.28
C SER A 75 -8.05 6.88 -2.64
N ALA A 76 -8.08 6.80 -1.30
CA ALA A 76 -9.10 6.05 -0.58
C ALA A 76 -10.51 6.61 -0.84
N MET A 77 -10.64 7.94 -0.88
CA MET A 77 -11.91 8.61 -1.21
C MET A 77 -12.35 8.36 -2.65
N ALA A 78 -11.44 8.33 -3.62
CA ALA A 78 -11.75 8.02 -5.01
C ALA A 78 -12.31 6.59 -5.17
N ALA A 79 -11.85 5.65 -4.33
CA ALA A 79 -12.32 4.26 -4.32
C ALA A 79 -13.32 3.95 -3.20
N LEU A 80 -13.92 4.94 -2.55
CA LEU A 80 -14.71 4.79 -1.33
C LEU A 80 -15.82 3.73 -1.46
N GLU A 81 -16.56 3.74 -2.57
CA GLU A 81 -17.65 2.80 -2.83
C GLU A 81 -17.18 1.34 -3.03
N HIS A 82 -15.88 1.13 -3.27
CA HIS A 82 -15.27 -0.19 -3.44
C HIS A 82 -14.68 -0.75 -2.14
N ILE A 83 -14.70 0.02 -1.05
CA ILE A 83 -14.24 -0.43 0.27
C ILE A 83 -15.35 -1.25 0.92
N ASP A 84 -15.40 -2.56 0.65
CA ASP A 84 -16.37 -3.49 1.24
C ASP A 84 -15.75 -4.89 1.40
N GLN A 85 -15.42 -5.26 2.63
CA GLN A 85 -14.75 -6.52 2.97
C GLN A 85 -13.55 -6.79 2.06
N CYS A 86 -12.56 -5.93 2.11
CA CYS A 86 -11.49 -5.87 1.12
C CYS A 86 -10.09 -5.80 1.72
N TYR A 87 -9.11 -6.05 0.88
CA TYR A 87 -7.75 -5.59 1.09
C TYR A 87 -7.63 -4.12 0.67
N LEU A 88 -6.92 -3.32 1.47
CA LEU A 88 -6.36 -2.03 1.06
C LEU A 88 -4.84 -2.21 0.98
N CYS A 89 -4.27 -1.92 -0.18
CA CYS A 89 -2.86 -2.18 -0.46
C CYS A 89 -2.19 -0.97 -1.08
N GLU A 90 -0.98 -0.67 -0.65
CA GLU A 90 -0.08 0.21 -1.38
C GLU A 90 0.45 -0.51 -2.62
N ALA A 91 0.49 0.20 -3.75
CA ALA A 91 0.75 -0.41 -5.05
C ALA A 91 2.24 -0.54 -5.40
N ASP A 92 3.12 0.01 -4.60
CA ASP A 92 4.57 0.11 -4.85
C ASP A 92 5.43 -0.85 -4.02
N LEU A 93 4.79 -1.90 -3.52
CA LEU A 93 5.41 -2.98 -2.76
C LEU A 93 5.76 -4.15 -3.68
N TYR A 94 6.99 -4.63 -3.59
CA TYR A 94 7.41 -5.85 -4.27
C TYR A 94 7.16 -7.07 -3.36
N ILE A 95 6.24 -7.93 -3.76
CA ILE A 95 5.86 -9.13 -3.00
C ILE A 95 6.77 -10.29 -3.42
N SER A 96 7.70 -10.68 -2.54
CA SER A 96 8.61 -11.79 -2.77
C SER A 96 7.95 -13.14 -2.43
N ASN A 97 7.05 -13.14 -1.45
CA ASN A 97 6.34 -14.34 -1.02
C ASN A 97 4.82 -14.14 -1.16
N PRO A 98 4.20 -14.66 -2.23
CA PRO A 98 2.76 -14.50 -2.45
C PRO A 98 1.90 -15.18 -1.38
N ALA A 99 2.44 -16.12 -0.58
CA ALA A 99 1.70 -16.80 0.48
C ALA A 99 1.27 -15.89 1.64
N ILE A 100 1.81 -14.67 1.73
CA ILE A 100 1.35 -13.65 2.68
C ILE A 100 -0.07 -13.15 2.37
N ILE A 101 -0.57 -13.34 1.15
CA ILE A 101 -1.93 -13.00 0.77
C ILE A 101 -2.80 -14.26 0.88
N THR A 102 -3.90 -14.16 1.63
CA THR A 102 -4.87 -15.24 1.77
C THR A 102 -6.28 -14.72 1.51
N LYS A 103 -7.14 -15.54 0.87
CA LYS A 103 -8.48 -15.10 0.48
C LYS A 103 -9.39 -14.84 1.68
N TYR A 104 -9.28 -15.66 2.70
CA TYR A 104 -10.18 -15.63 3.86
C TYR A 104 -9.44 -15.12 5.10
N GLN A 105 -10.02 -14.13 5.75
CA GLN A 105 -9.54 -13.51 6.96
C GLN A 105 -10.67 -13.47 7.99
N TYR A 106 -10.33 -13.60 9.26
CA TYR A 106 -11.30 -13.65 10.37
C TYR A 106 -11.53 -12.29 11.02
N CYS A 107 -10.57 -11.38 10.92
CA CYS A 107 -10.57 -10.07 11.54
C CYS A 107 -9.88 -9.05 10.64
N SER A 108 -10.10 -7.78 10.90
CA SER A 108 -9.31 -6.72 10.30
C SER A 108 -7.87 -6.80 10.79
N ASN A 109 -6.93 -6.75 9.87
CA ASN A 109 -5.51 -6.94 10.17
C ASN A 109 -4.60 -6.19 9.21
N ILE A 110 -3.36 -5.98 9.64
CA ILE A 110 -2.30 -5.35 8.86
C ILE A 110 -1.08 -6.26 8.86
N LEU A 111 -0.44 -6.40 7.70
CA LEU A 111 0.83 -7.10 7.61
C LEU A 111 1.94 -6.31 8.32
N GLY A 112 2.73 -7.03 9.10
CA GLY A 112 3.86 -6.44 9.78
C GLY A 112 4.96 -7.44 10.09
N SER A 113 6.21 -7.04 9.96
CA SER A 113 7.36 -7.83 10.41
C SER A 113 7.93 -7.29 11.70
N TYR A 114 8.23 -8.18 12.64
CA TYR A 114 8.81 -7.77 13.92
C TYR A 114 10.22 -7.17 13.73
N SER A 115 10.47 -6.06 14.42
CA SER A 115 11.77 -5.39 14.45
C SER A 115 12.14 -4.96 15.86
N LEU A 116 13.42 -5.05 16.19
CA LEU A 116 13.95 -4.50 17.45
C LEU A 116 13.96 -2.97 17.42
N GLU A 117 14.19 -2.39 16.25
CA GLU A 117 14.24 -0.95 16.02
C GLU A 117 13.98 -0.66 14.55
N THR A 118 13.31 0.45 14.27
CA THR A 118 13.09 0.95 12.91
C THR A 118 12.97 2.47 12.93
N ASP A 119 13.40 3.13 11.85
CA ASP A 119 13.20 4.57 11.60
C ASP A 119 11.97 4.83 10.72
N ASP A 120 11.30 3.76 10.27
CA ASP A 120 10.15 3.83 9.37
C ASP A 120 8.82 3.71 10.11
N TRP A 121 7.69 3.74 9.35
CA TRP A 121 6.35 3.55 9.91
C TRP A 121 6.21 2.19 10.56
N SER A 122 5.66 2.19 11.76
CA SER A 122 5.61 1.02 12.61
C SER A 122 4.48 1.12 13.62
N PHE A 123 4.17 0.01 14.27
CA PHE A 123 3.17 -0.06 15.34
C PHE A 123 3.58 -1.05 16.42
N LYS A 124 3.02 -0.89 17.62
CA LYS A 124 3.09 -1.85 18.72
C LYS A 124 1.77 -2.56 18.90
N LEU A 125 1.77 -3.55 19.76
CA LEU A 125 0.56 -4.28 20.14
C LEU A 125 0.25 -4.07 21.61
N ASP A 126 -1.02 -3.91 21.91
CA ASP A 126 -1.58 -4.05 23.25
C ASP A 126 -2.74 -5.04 23.21
N ASN A 127 -2.68 -6.08 24.04
CA ASN A 127 -3.68 -7.16 24.06
C ASN A 127 -4.00 -7.78 22.67
N GLY A 128 -2.99 -7.85 21.78
CA GLY A 128 -3.12 -8.40 20.42
C GLY A 128 -3.58 -7.41 19.35
N HIS A 129 -3.98 -6.20 19.74
CA HIS A 129 -4.42 -5.17 18.80
C HIS A 129 -3.35 -4.13 18.55
N ILE A 130 -3.36 -3.58 17.34
CA ILE A 130 -2.41 -2.55 16.91
C ILE A 130 -2.62 -1.28 17.73
N THR A 131 -1.52 -0.77 18.24
CA THR A 131 -1.43 0.51 18.94
C THR A 131 -0.16 1.24 18.54
N ASP A 132 -0.01 2.48 18.97
CA ASP A 132 1.24 3.25 18.83
C ASP A 132 1.77 3.30 17.40
N TYR A 133 0.87 3.58 16.43
CA TYR A 133 1.25 3.77 15.02
C TYR A 133 1.99 5.10 14.85
N GLN A 134 3.27 5.02 14.50
CA GLN A 134 4.14 6.18 14.34
C GLN A 134 5.38 5.89 13.50
N LYS A 135 6.10 6.92 13.13
CA LYS A 135 7.41 6.81 12.48
C LYS A 135 8.50 6.68 13.54
N GLY A 136 9.35 5.67 13.36
CA GLY A 136 10.42 5.35 14.30
C GLY A 136 9.90 4.68 15.59
N ASN A 137 10.41 3.50 15.93
CA ASN A 137 9.98 2.77 17.11
C ASN A 137 10.98 1.68 17.50
N THR A 138 10.81 1.12 18.71
CA THR A 138 11.57 -0.04 19.19
C THR A 138 10.64 -1.14 19.64
N TYR A 139 11.07 -2.41 19.47
CA TYR A 139 10.26 -3.60 19.83
C TYR A 139 8.86 -3.52 19.19
N CYS A 140 8.82 -3.36 17.88
CA CYS A 140 7.64 -3.01 17.12
C CYS A 140 7.47 -3.91 15.90
N PHE A 141 6.42 -3.67 15.14
CA PHE A 141 6.22 -4.25 13.81
C PHE A 141 6.36 -3.15 12.76
N ASN A 142 7.19 -3.38 11.74
CA ASN A 142 7.22 -2.52 10.56
C ASN A 142 5.88 -2.59 9.85
N TYR A 143 5.36 -1.45 9.42
CA TYR A 143 4.14 -1.33 8.64
C TYR A 143 4.44 -1.48 7.15
N TYR A 144 3.64 -2.27 6.42
CA TYR A 144 3.86 -2.50 4.98
C TYR A 144 2.69 -2.07 4.08
N GLY A 145 1.74 -1.31 4.55
CA GLY A 145 0.68 -0.83 3.67
C GLY A 145 -0.19 -1.91 3.01
N ILE A 146 -0.26 -3.12 3.60
CA ILE A 146 -1.17 -4.19 3.20
C ILE A 146 -2.06 -4.53 4.38
N SER A 147 -3.34 -4.23 4.25
CA SER A 147 -4.33 -4.46 5.29
C SER A 147 -5.57 -5.16 4.72
N TYR A 148 -6.23 -5.95 5.57
CA TYR A 148 -7.53 -6.52 5.29
C TYR A 148 -8.55 -5.95 6.26
N TRP A 149 -9.74 -5.64 5.77
CA TRP A 149 -10.81 -5.05 6.54
C TRP A 149 -12.07 -5.90 6.43
N THR A 150 -12.65 -6.26 7.57
CA THR A 150 -13.94 -6.96 7.64
C THR A 150 -15.04 -6.10 7.04
N LYS A 151 -16.20 -6.69 6.80
CA LYS A 151 -17.37 -5.97 6.27
C LYS A 151 -17.80 -4.85 7.20
N GLU A 152 -17.81 -5.12 8.51
CA GLU A 152 -18.16 -4.14 9.54
C GLU A 152 -17.16 -2.98 9.59
N ASP A 153 -15.87 -3.30 9.60
CA ASP A 153 -14.84 -2.27 9.64
C ASP A 153 -14.73 -1.51 8.32
N SER A 154 -14.96 -2.15 7.17
CA SER A 154 -15.07 -1.46 5.88
C SER A 154 -16.19 -0.43 5.86
N ALA A 155 -17.34 -0.75 6.47
CA ALA A 155 -18.44 0.21 6.59
C ALA A 155 -18.04 1.41 7.46
N ARG A 156 -17.37 1.15 8.61
CA ARG A 156 -16.83 2.22 9.47
C ARG A 156 -15.78 3.06 8.76
N LEU A 157 -14.88 2.43 7.98
CA LEU A 157 -13.87 3.15 7.20
C LEU A 157 -14.49 4.12 6.21
N ARG A 158 -15.53 3.71 5.48
CA ARG A 158 -16.24 4.61 4.55
C ARG A 158 -16.81 5.84 5.27
N GLU A 159 -17.44 5.63 6.44
CA GLU A 159 -17.96 6.73 7.25
C GLU A 159 -16.83 7.65 7.73
N ASP A 160 -15.80 7.08 8.35
CA ASP A 160 -14.71 7.85 8.96
C ASP A 160 -13.86 8.57 7.91
N PHE A 161 -13.60 7.95 6.75
CA PHE A 161 -12.88 8.60 5.65
C PHE A 161 -13.67 9.80 5.12
N ALA A 162 -14.97 9.62 4.85
CA ALA A 162 -15.81 10.70 4.38
C ALA A 162 -15.92 11.84 5.40
N GLN A 163 -16.07 11.51 6.69
CA GLN A 163 -16.14 12.49 7.75
C GLN A 163 -14.84 13.26 7.90
N VAL A 164 -13.72 12.57 8.07
CA VAL A 164 -12.41 13.22 8.28
C VAL A 164 -12.04 14.06 7.07
N TYR A 165 -12.19 13.53 5.85
CA TYR A 165 -11.84 14.23 4.63
C TYR A 165 -12.63 15.54 4.43
N ASN A 166 -13.91 15.56 4.75
CA ASN A 166 -14.79 16.71 4.49
C ASN A 166 -14.93 17.67 5.67
N GLU A 167 -14.78 17.20 6.92
CA GLU A 167 -15.14 17.98 8.11
C GLU A 167 -13.94 18.42 8.95
N GLU A 168 -12.81 17.68 8.87
CA GLU A 168 -11.61 18.05 9.64
C GLU A 168 -10.80 19.13 8.87
N PRO A 169 -10.19 20.11 9.56
CA PRO A 169 -9.46 21.22 8.92
C PRO A 169 -8.31 20.80 8.01
N GLU A 170 -7.66 19.66 8.31
CA GLU A 170 -6.53 19.09 7.56
C GLU A 170 -6.89 17.70 6.99
N GLY A 171 -8.19 17.43 6.82
CA GLY A 171 -8.68 16.10 6.49
C GLY A 171 -8.11 15.52 5.19
N ASN A 172 -7.80 16.36 4.22
CA ASN A 172 -7.19 15.98 2.94
C ASN A 172 -5.67 15.76 3.00
N ASP A 173 -5.01 16.12 4.11
CA ASP A 173 -3.56 15.97 4.31
C ASP A 173 -3.19 14.71 5.10
N TYR A 174 -4.18 13.98 5.63
CA TYR A 174 -3.93 12.75 6.34
C TYR A 174 -3.56 11.59 5.41
N PHE A 175 -2.74 10.67 5.92
CA PHE A 175 -2.68 9.30 5.43
C PHE A 175 -3.94 8.56 5.85
N TRP A 176 -4.56 7.78 4.97
CA TRP A 176 -5.82 7.10 5.27
C TRP A 176 -5.70 6.15 6.47
N GLU A 177 -4.56 5.47 6.62
CA GLU A 177 -4.29 4.56 7.72
C GLU A 177 -4.23 5.27 9.08
N PHE A 178 -3.93 6.56 9.09
CA PHE A 178 -3.92 7.35 10.32
C PHE A 178 -5.32 7.46 10.96
N ILE A 179 -6.35 7.34 10.15
CA ILE A 179 -7.73 7.42 10.62
C ILE A 179 -8.08 6.25 11.51
N PRO A 180 -8.04 4.97 11.07
CA PRO A 180 -8.37 3.83 11.92
C PRO A 180 -7.32 3.53 12.99
N LEU A 181 -6.04 3.91 12.79
CA LEU A 181 -4.97 3.55 13.72
C LEU A 181 -4.67 4.60 14.76
N VAL A 182 -5.09 5.86 14.54
CA VAL A 182 -4.78 6.97 15.46
C VAL A 182 -6.03 7.80 15.78
N LEU A 183 -6.68 8.42 14.78
CA LEU A 183 -7.74 9.39 15.02
C LEU A 183 -9.04 8.77 15.54
N ARG A 184 -9.37 7.56 15.11
CA ARG A 184 -10.61 6.82 15.46
C ARG A 184 -10.31 5.41 15.99
N LYS A 185 -9.10 5.21 16.54
CA LYS A 185 -8.60 3.88 16.96
C LYS A 185 -9.55 3.12 17.90
N GLU A 186 -10.35 3.83 18.68
CA GLU A 186 -11.33 3.24 19.61
C GLU A 186 -12.50 2.55 18.88
N ARG A 187 -12.68 2.82 17.59
CA ARG A 187 -13.71 2.19 16.75
C ARG A 187 -13.26 0.87 16.11
N TYR A 188 -11.97 0.56 16.17
CA TYR A 188 -11.36 -0.55 15.45
C TYR A 188 -10.57 -1.47 16.38
N ALA A 189 -10.65 -2.77 16.12
CA ALA A 189 -9.84 -3.79 16.77
C ALA A 189 -8.97 -4.48 15.69
N VAL A 190 -7.90 -3.81 15.29
CA VAL A 190 -7.02 -4.28 14.20
C VAL A 190 -5.90 -5.14 14.78
N GLU A 191 -5.72 -6.34 14.22
CA GLU A 191 -4.67 -7.26 14.61
C GLU A 191 -3.45 -7.15 13.68
N VAL A 192 -2.28 -7.59 14.15
CA VAL A 192 -1.15 -7.81 13.26
C VAL A 192 -1.27 -9.16 12.59
N ARG A 193 -1.02 -9.21 11.29
CA ARG A 193 -0.73 -10.46 10.58
C ARG A 193 0.78 -10.50 10.33
N PRO A 194 1.52 -11.34 11.07
CA PRO A 194 2.97 -11.33 10.98
C PRO A 194 3.45 -11.89 9.64
N CYS A 195 4.49 -11.27 9.11
CA CYS A 195 5.25 -11.73 7.95
C CYS A 195 6.74 -11.57 8.22
N GLU A 196 7.57 -12.20 7.39
CA GLU A 196 9.01 -12.00 7.43
C GLU A 196 9.39 -10.73 6.66
N LYS A 197 10.47 -10.07 7.06
CA LYS A 197 10.99 -8.88 6.35
C LYS A 197 11.35 -9.19 4.88
N SER A 198 11.70 -10.43 4.58
CA SER A 198 12.01 -10.89 3.22
C SER A 198 10.79 -11.14 2.33
N ASP A 199 9.58 -11.21 2.91
CA ASP A 199 8.35 -11.49 2.17
C ASP A 199 7.88 -10.30 1.32
N ILE A 200 8.21 -9.09 1.77
CA ILE A 200 7.86 -7.82 1.13
C ILE A 200 9.12 -6.95 1.07
N MET A 201 9.36 -6.36 -0.09
CA MET A 201 10.42 -5.37 -0.26
C MET A 201 9.83 -4.03 -0.69
N GLU A 202 10.21 -2.99 -0.01
CA GLU A 202 9.98 -1.61 -0.44
C GLU A 202 11.24 -1.13 -1.16
N ILE A 203 11.10 -0.75 -2.43
CA ILE A 203 12.21 -0.28 -3.26
C ILE A 203 12.14 1.24 -3.34
N ASP A 204 12.81 1.91 -2.44
CA ASP A 204 12.60 3.35 -2.23
C ASP A 204 13.49 4.25 -3.06
N ASN A 205 14.61 3.74 -3.51
CA ASN A 205 15.57 4.55 -4.24
C ASN A 205 16.22 3.76 -5.38
N PHE A 206 16.90 4.51 -6.26
CA PHE A 206 17.54 3.94 -7.44
C PHE A 206 18.68 2.95 -7.09
N TYR A 207 19.38 3.18 -5.99
CA TYR A 207 20.46 2.27 -5.57
C TYR A 207 19.92 0.88 -5.19
N GLU A 208 18.81 0.82 -4.44
CA GLU A 208 18.14 -0.43 -4.09
C GLU A 208 17.63 -1.16 -5.35
N LEU A 209 17.07 -0.41 -6.32
CA LEU A 209 16.67 -0.99 -7.58
C LEU A 209 17.85 -1.65 -8.32
N VAL A 210 19.00 -0.98 -8.39
CA VAL A 210 20.23 -1.53 -9.00
C VAL A 210 20.75 -2.76 -8.27
N GLN A 211 20.58 -2.82 -6.94
CA GLN A 211 20.98 -4.00 -6.17
C GLN A 211 20.10 -5.22 -6.49
N LEU A 212 18.83 -5.01 -6.75
CA LEU A 212 17.88 -6.07 -7.08
C LEU A 212 17.92 -6.46 -8.56
N ASP A 213 18.16 -5.50 -9.44
CA ASP A 213 18.20 -5.68 -10.89
C ASP A 213 19.40 -4.93 -11.49
N SER A 214 20.47 -5.65 -11.76
CA SER A 214 21.72 -5.09 -12.27
C SER A 214 21.61 -4.49 -13.69
N SER A 215 20.52 -4.74 -14.42
CA SER A 215 20.28 -4.14 -15.74
C SER A 215 20.12 -2.61 -15.67
N TYR A 216 19.80 -2.09 -14.50
CA TYR A 216 19.69 -0.65 -14.28
C TYR A 216 21.05 0.05 -14.04
N LYS A 217 22.18 -0.66 -13.97
CA LYS A 217 23.50 -0.03 -13.76
C LYS A 217 23.87 1.00 -14.82
N ASP A 218 23.46 0.73 -16.06
CA ASP A 218 23.76 1.59 -17.21
C ASP A 218 22.52 2.39 -17.69
N TYR A 219 21.54 2.58 -16.82
CA TYR A 219 20.31 3.30 -17.17
C TYR A 219 20.61 4.76 -17.50
N PRO A 220 20.13 5.30 -18.64
CA PRO A 220 20.40 6.68 -19.05
C PRO A 220 19.94 7.71 -18.00
N GLY A 221 20.74 8.76 -17.80
CA GLY A 221 20.40 9.85 -16.89
C GLY A 221 20.94 9.71 -15.46
N GLN A 222 21.91 8.81 -15.22
CA GLN A 222 22.64 8.69 -13.95
C GLN A 222 23.74 9.74 -13.76
N GLU A 223 23.88 10.70 -14.66
CA GLU A 223 24.91 11.73 -14.51
C GLU A 223 24.53 12.71 -13.39
N GLN A 224 25.17 12.50 -12.24
CA GLN A 224 25.52 13.33 -11.08
C GLN A 224 24.41 13.59 -10.04
#